data_f74dc71fe1f2563079205fcc7f2c92b9
#
_entry.id   f74dc71fe1f2563079205fcc7f2c92b9
#
_cell.length_a   1.000
_cell.length_b   1.000
_cell.length_c   1.000
_cell.angle_alpha   90.00
_cell.angle_beta   90.00
_cell.angle_gamma   90.00
#
_symmetry.space_group_name_H-M   'P 1'
#
loop_
_entity.id
_entity.type
_entity.pdbx_description
1 polymer ?
#
loop_
_entity_poly.entity_id
_entity_poly.type
_entity_poly.pdbx_seq_one_letter_code
_entity_poly.pdbx_strand_id
1 'polypeptide(L)'
;MEKTLLKKFFKLKKYLSSSILSDELDKLKLKNQVLTNWKCNNNRSIIGFVRTMTLENTKSGNENIKKGLGFLEDIKKDEVLFVKGSSDFAYFGELMTRLSIKRNLKGVIIDGKTRDSDFTKQIKNFTIFSKGYSPIDIKLRGRVKSTDKNFKINKTMIKSYDIVFADIEGVVIIPSKIVKKLYLKAIKAISNEKKIKVMINKNSSVKKILKNFKEF
;
A
#
# COMPACT_ATOMS: atom_id res chain seq x y z
N MET A 1 -7.48 -13.53 14.11
CA MET A 1 -6.72 -14.07 12.95
C MET A 1 -5.38 -14.56 13.45
N GLU A 2 -4.97 -15.77 13.11
CA GLU A 2 -3.73 -16.35 13.62
C GLU A 2 -2.50 -15.56 13.18
N LYS A 3 -1.70 -15.06 14.12
CA LYS A 3 -0.45 -14.33 13.86
C LYS A 3 0.47 -15.06 12.86
N THR A 4 0.43 -16.40 12.89
CA THR A 4 1.20 -17.27 12.00
C THR A 4 0.77 -17.16 10.54
N LEU A 5 -0.54 -17.06 10.24
CA LEU A 5 -1.05 -16.92 8.88
C LEU A 5 -0.63 -15.58 8.27
N LEU A 6 -0.73 -14.50 9.04
CA LEU A 6 -0.29 -13.18 8.60
C LEU A 6 1.20 -13.13 8.29
N LYS A 7 2.03 -13.71 9.15
CA LYS A 7 3.48 -13.83 8.89
C LYS A 7 3.75 -14.59 7.59
N LYS A 8 3.00 -15.68 7.32
CA LYS A 8 3.09 -16.44 6.07
C LYS A 8 2.67 -15.58 4.87
N PHE A 9 1.55 -14.84 4.98
CA PHE A 9 1.08 -13.96 3.92
C PHE A 9 2.10 -12.85 3.62
N PHE A 10 2.68 -12.20 4.62
CA PHE A 10 3.71 -11.17 4.42
C PHE A 10 5.00 -11.72 3.81
N LYS A 11 5.35 -12.98 4.08
CA LYS A 11 6.49 -13.65 3.43
C LYS A 11 6.27 -13.90 1.93
N LEU A 12 5.01 -13.96 1.47
CA LEU A 12 4.71 -14.08 0.03
C LEU A 12 5.00 -12.80 -0.76
N LYS A 13 5.27 -11.67 -0.11
CA LYS A 13 5.48 -10.35 -0.77
C LYS A 13 6.34 -10.44 -2.05
N LYS A 14 7.42 -11.22 -2.01
CA LYS A 14 8.35 -11.36 -3.15
C LYS A 14 7.78 -12.08 -4.37
N TYR A 15 6.64 -12.73 -4.22
CA TYR A 15 5.95 -13.47 -5.29
C TYR A 15 4.58 -12.87 -5.63
N LEU A 16 4.11 -11.90 -4.82
CA LEU A 16 2.85 -11.21 -5.03
C LEU A 16 3.05 -10.04 -5.99
N SER A 17 2.01 -9.78 -6.78
CA SER A 17 1.79 -8.53 -7.51
C SER A 17 0.39 -7.99 -7.20
N SER A 18 0.19 -6.71 -7.45
CA SER A 18 -1.15 -6.10 -7.39
C SER A 18 -2.10 -6.76 -8.39
N SER A 19 -1.61 -7.20 -9.56
CA SER A 19 -2.37 -7.92 -10.58
C SER A 19 -2.91 -9.26 -10.04
N ILE A 20 -2.05 -10.12 -9.47
CA ILE A 20 -2.48 -11.40 -8.85
C ILE A 20 -3.53 -11.15 -7.77
N LEU A 21 -3.34 -10.15 -6.92
CA LEU A 21 -4.28 -9.83 -5.85
C LEU A 21 -5.60 -9.29 -6.39
N SER A 22 -5.56 -8.45 -7.44
CA SER A 22 -6.74 -7.93 -8.12
C SER A 22 -7.60 -9.06 -8.68
N ASP A 23 -7.00 -9.97 -9.44
CA ASP A 23 -7.69 -11.11 -10.05
C ASP A 23 -8.36 -12.01 -9.00
N GLU A 24 -7.65 -12.30 -7.91
CA GLU A 24 -8.19 -13.14 -6.85
C GLU A 24 -9.27 -12.43 -6.02
N LEU A 25 -9.22 -11.10 -5.90
CA LEU A 25 -10.28 -10.30 -5.28
C LEU A 25 -11.52 -10.24 -6.17
N ASP A 26 -11.38 -10.14 -7.48
CA ASP A 26 -12.49 -10.19 -8.44
C ASP A 26 -13.21 -11.54 -8.39
N LYS A 27 -12.47 -12.65 -8.32
CA LYS A 27 -13.02 -13.99 -8.09
C LYS A 27 -13.77 -14.12 -6.76
N LEU A 28 -13.45 -13.25 -5.79
CA LEU A 28 -14.16 -13.12 -4.52
C LEU A 28 -15.32 -12.10 -4.57
N LYS A 29 -15.60 -11.53 -5.76
CA LYS A 29 -16.63 -10.47 -5.99
C LYS A 29 -16.34 -9.17 -5.22
N LEU A 30 -15.07 -8.86 -4.99
CA LEU A 30 -14.59 -7.65 -4.28
C LEU A 30 -13.93 -6.69 -5.26
N LYS A 31 -14.73 -6.02 -6.09
CA LYS A 31 -14.25 -5.19 -7.21
C LYS A 31 -13.66 -3.81 -6.83
N ASN A 32 -13.93 -3.30 -5.63
CA ASN A 32 -13.52 -1.94 -5.22
C ASN A 32 -12.36 -1.97 -4.22
N GLN A 33 -11.34 -2.77 -4.50
CA GLN A 33 -10.19 -2.94 -3.58
C GLN A 33 -8.88 -2.43 -4.18
N VAL A 34 -8.86 -2.02 -5.44
CA VAL A 34 -7.66 -1.59 -6.16
C VAL A 34 -7.73 -0.09 -6.45
N LEU A 35 -6.64 0.59 -6.14
CA LEU A 35 -6.41 2.00 -6.40
C LEU A 35 -5.20 2.14 -7.34
N THR A 36 -5.35 2.86 -8.44
CA THR A 36 -4.32 3.08 -9.46
C THR A 36 -3.78 4.53 -9.45
N ASN A 37 -2.82 4.81 -10.34
CA ASN A 37 -2.24 6.14 -10.53
C ASN A 37 -1.47 6.66 -9.29
N TRP A 38 -0.53 5.85 -8.81
CA TRP A 38 0.41 6.19 -7.74
C TRP A 38 1.83 6.29 -8.28
N LYS A 39 2.61 7.20 -7.72
CA LYS A 39 4.05 7.29 -7.93
C LYS A 39 4.77 6.63 -6.75
N CYS A 40 5.73 5.77 -7.05
CA CYS A 40 6.56 5.11 -6.06
C CYS A 40 7.96 5.70 -6.07
N ASN A 41 8.55 5.94 -4.90
CA ASN A 41 9.89 6.55 -4.81
C ASN A 41 11.03 5.63 -5.24
N ASN A 42 10.90 4.32 -5.05
CA ASN A 42 12.01 3.36 -5.22
C ASN A 42 11.62 2.04 -5.93
N ASN A 43 10.44 1.98 -6.53
CA ASN A 43 9.90 0.82 -7.26
C ASN A 43 9.85 -0.50 -6.46
N ARG A 44 9.74 -0.42 -5.13
CA ARG A 44 9.62 -1.59 -4.26
C ARG A 44 8.19 -1.77 -3.79
N SER A 45 7.76 -3.02 -3.76
CA SER A 45 6.47 -3.36 -3.17
C SER A 45 6.52 -3.27 -1.64
N ILE A 46 5.38 -2.98 -1.04
CA ILE A 46 5.17 -3.05 0.42
C ILE A 46 3.95 -3.91 0.73
N ILE A 47 3.95 -4.50 1.91
CA ILE A 47 2.78 -5.16 2.51
C ILE A 47 2.79 -4.90 4.01
N GLY A 48 1.64 -4.58 4.58
CA GLY A 48 1.51 -4.32 6.02
C GLY A 48 0.08 -4.04 6.45
N PHE A 49 -0.09 -3.83 7.75
CA PHE A 49 -1.35 -3.38 8.31
C PHE A 49 -1.55 -1.89 8.09
N VAL A 50 -2.73 -1.52 7.65
CA VAL A 50 -3.09 -0.11 7.45
C VAL A 50 -3.22 0.61 8.79
N ARG A 51 -2.60 1.78 8.92
CA ARG A 51 -2.91 2.80 9.93
C ARG A 51 -3.36 4.06 9.20
N THR A 52 -4.56 4.49 9.44
CA THR A 52 -5.18 5.58 8.68
C THR A 52 -4.93 6.94 9.30
N MET A 53 -4.72 7.94 8.45
CA MET A 53 -4.65 9.35 8.83
C MET A 53 -5.39 10.18 7.78
N THR A 54 -6.15 11.17 8.22
CA THR A 54 -6.81 12.12 7.32
C THR A 54 -6.29 13.53 7.57
N LEU A 55 -5.92 14.21 6.50
CA LEU A 55 -5.58 15.63 6.53
C LEU A 55 -6.77 16.47 6.05
N GLU A 56 -6.81 17.71 6.46
CA GLU A 56 -7.74 18.71 5.94
C GLU A 56 -7.06 20.05 5.76
N ASN A 57 -7.56 20.84 4.80
CA ASN A 57 -7.09 22.19 4.56
C ASN A 57 -7.56 23.12 5.71
N THR A 58 -6.67 24.00 6.17
CA THR A 58 -6.99 25.02 7.19
C THR A 58 -5.98 26.17 7.11
N LYS A 59 -6.40 27.35 7.51
CA LYS A 59 -5.52 28.54 7.63
C LYS A 59 -4.81 28.61 8.98
N SER A 60 -5.16 27.78 9.97
CA SER A 60 -4.53 27.70 11.29
C SER A 60 -3.82 26.38 11.46
N GLY A 61 -2.47 26.37 11.53
CA GLY A 61 -1.74 25.13 11.26
C GLY A 61 -0.70 24.65 12.26
N ASN A 62 -0.33 25.40 13.31
CA ASN A 62 0.84 25.01 14.10
C ASN A 62 0.60 23.88 15.12
N GLU A 63 -0.57 23.75 15.71
CA GLU A 63 -0.83 22.73 16.75
C GLU A 63 -0.96 21.31 16.20
N ASN A 64 -1.22 21.16 14.92
CA ASN A 64 -1.66 19.90 14.33
C ASN A 64 -0.54 19.05 13.75
N ILE A 65 0.66 19.58 13.59
CA ILE A 65 1.87 18.81 13.25
C ILE A 65 2.23 17.87 14.40
N LYS A 66 2.09 18.33 15.66
CA LYS A 66 2.32 17.51 16.86
C LYS A 66 1.45 16.26 16.90
N LYS A 67 0.18 16.36 16.50
CA LYS A 67 -0.74 15.22 16.42
C LYS A 67 -0.25 14.14 15.44
N GLY A 68 0.24 14.54 14.28
CA GLY A 68 0.79 13.62 13.29
C GLY A 68 2.08 12.95 13.74
N LEU A 69 2.98 13.69 14.40
CA LEU A 69 4.21 13.16 14.97
C LEU A 69 3.93 12.18 16.11
N GLY A 70 3.00 12.54 17.04
CA GLY A 70 2.57 11.64 18.11
C GLY A 70 1.97 10.35 17.56
N PHE A 71 1.16 10.43 16.52
CA PHE A 71 0.61 9.22 15.89
C PHE A 71 1.68 8.32 15.27
N LEU A 72 2.78 8.88 14.72
CA LEU A 72 3.90 8.06 14.24
C LEU A 72 4.62 7.32 15.37
N GLU A 73 4.58 7.82 16.60
CA GLU A 73 5.14 7.14 17.76
C GLU A 73 4.35 5.88 18.14
N ASP A 74 3.03 5.88 17.89
CA ASP A 74 2.12 4.77 18.18
C ASP A 74 2.18 3.66 17.11
N ILE A 75 2.76 3.94 15.95
CA ILE A 75 2.83 2.98 14.85
C ILE A 75 3.84 1.87 15.15
N LYS A 76 3.41 0.63 14.93
CA LYS A 76 4.19 -0.58 15.22
C LYS A 76 4.86 -1.15 13.98
N LYS A 77 5.78 -2.06 14.21
CA LYS A 77 6.38 -2.88 13.17
C LYS A 77 5.29 -3.57 12.32
N ASP A 78 5.53 -3.65 11.01
CA ASP A 78 4.63 -4.24 10.01
C ASP A 78 3.37 -3.40 9.70
N GLU A 79 3.29 -2.17 10.19
CA GLU A 79 2.25 -1.21 9.82
C GLU A 79 2.68 -0.29 8.68
N VAL A 80 1.70 0.14 7.89
CA VAL A 80 1.82 1.09 6.77
C VAL A 80 0.90 2.27 7.07
N LEU A 81 1.47 3.47 7.08
CA LEU A 81 0.67 4.69 7.22
C LEU A 81 -0.06 4.97 5.91
N PHE A 82 -1.38 5.00 5.95
CA PHE A 82 -2.21 5.38 4.81
C PHE A 82 -2.87 6.74 5.08
N VAL A 83 -2.46 7.75 4.30
CA VAL A 83 -2.88 9.13 4.49
C VAL A 83 -3.87 9.55 3.41
N LYS A 84 -5.06 10.02 3.79
CA LYS A 84 -5.90 10.85 2.92
C LYS A 84 -5.32 12.25 2.97
N GLY A 85 -4.51 12.58 1.94
CA GLY A 85 -3.72 13.80 1.85
C GLY A 85 -4.45 14.93 1.13
N SER A 86 -3.65 15.85 0.57
CA SER A 86 -4.12 17.01 -0.17
C SER A 86 -3.34 17.14 -1.48
N SER A 87 -3.96 17.78 -2.48
CA SER A 87 -3.29 18.26 -3.70
C SER A 87 -2.56 19.59 -3.49
N ASP A 88 -2.93 20.35 -2.46
CA ASP A 88 -2.51 21.74 -2.27
C ASP A 88 -1.18 21.87 -1.54
N PHE A 89 -0.82 20.85 -0.77
CA PHE A 89 0.43 20.81 0.00
C PHE A 89 0.98 19.39 0.15
N ALA A 90 2.27 19.30 0.45
CA ALA A 90 2.94 18.05 0.80
C ALA A 90 2.93 17.85 2.32
N TYR A 91 2.64 16.62 2.75
CA TYR A 91 2.68 16.27 4.17
C TYR A 91 3.94 15.50 4.57
N PHE A 92 4.53 14.73 3.66
CA PHE A 92 5.61 13.79 3.95
C PHE A 92 6.86 14.16 3.15
N GLY A 93 7.99 14.29 3.82
CA GLY A 93 9.27 14.60 3.24
C GLY A 93 10.41 13.89 3.97
N GLU A 94 11.62 14.42 3.90
CA GLU A 94 12.82 13.81 4.47
C GLU A 94 12.71 13.54 5.98
N LEU A 95 12.36 14.54 6.79
CA LEU A 95 12.31 14.38 8.25
C LEU A 95 11.31 13.32 8.70
N MET A 96 10.11 13.33 8.10
CA MET A 96 9.08 12.33 8.36
C MET A 96 9.53 10.93 7.93
N THR A 97 10.23 10.83 6.80
CA THR A 97 10.80 9.57 6.31
C THR A 97 11.84 9.01 7.27
N ARG A 98 12.78 9.83 7.72
CA ARG A 98 13.81 9.43 8.69
C ARG A 98 13.21 8.96 10.02
N LEU A 99 12.22 9.69 10.52
CA LEU A 99 11.50 9.30 11.74
C LEU A 99 10.77 7.97 11.56
N SER A 100 10.06 7.81 10.45
CA SER A 100 9.32 6.58 10.14
C SER A 100 10.22 5.35 10.04
N ILE A 101 11.40 5.49 9.44
CA ILE A 101 12.41 4.42 9.39
C ILE A 101 12.87 4.05 10.80
N LYS A 102 13.17 5.03 11.65
CA LYS A 102 13.54 4.79 13.06
C LYS A 102 12.45 4.07 13.85
N ARG A 103 11.18 4.31 13.51
CA ARG A 103 10.03 3.65 14.15
C ARG A 103 9.67 2.31 13.51
N ASN A 104 10.47 1.81 12.55
CA ASN A 104 10.24 0.54 11.85
C ASN A 104 8.92 0.48 11.06
N LEU A 105 8.38 1.61 10.62
CA LEU A 105 7.26 1.68 9.71
C LEU A 105 7.63 0.99 8.39
N LYS A 106 6.70 0.24 7.79
CA LYS A 106 6.94 -0.47 6.51
C LYS A 106 6.99 0.45 5.30
N GLY A 107 6.26 1.54 5.34
CA GLY A 107 6.15 2.51 4.28
C GLY A 107 4.96 3.43 4.49
N VAL A 108 4.75 4.32 3.54
CA VAL A 108 3.64 5.26 3.57
C VAL A 108 2.95 5.32 2.21
N ILE A 109 1.63 5.46 2.22
CA ILE A 109 0.79 5.67 1.04
C ILE A 109 0.01 6.96 1.29
N ILE A 110 0.19 7.95 0.41
CA ILE A 110 -0.40 9.29 0.58
C ILE A 110 -1.24 9.63 -0.64
N ASP A 111 -2.56 9.70 -0.47
CA ASP A 111 -3.48 10.24 -1.49
C ASP A 111 -3.35 11.77 -1.50
N GLY A 112 -2.20 12.22 -1.98
CA GLY A 112 -1.76 13.61 -1.96
C GLY A 112 -0.30 13.75 -2.38
N LYS A 113 0.30 14.90 -2.10
CA LYS A 113 1.66 15.25 -2.46
C LYS A 113 2.67 14.94 -1.35
N THR A 114 3.90 14.61 -1.78
CA THR A 114 5.09 14.51 -0.93
C THR A 114 6.13 15.54 -1.36
N ARG A 115 7.20 15.71 -0.59
CA ARG A 115 8.30 16.63 -0.91
C ARG A 115 9.67 15.97 -0.70
N ASP A 116 10.72 16.73 -0.90
CA ASP A 116 12.12 16.29 -0.74
C ASP A 116 12.42 15.05 -1.62
N SER A 117 12.01 15.13 -2.90
CA SER A 117 12.03 13.99 -3.82
C SER A 117 13.43 13.43 -4.06
N ASP A 118 14.46 14.29 -4.05
CA ASP A 118 15.85 13.87 -4.29
C ASP A 118 16.34 12.97 -3.15
N PHE A 119 16.02 13.33 -1.92
CA PHE A 119 16.31 12.48 -0.76
C PHE A 119 15.46 11.20 -0.80
N THR A 120 14.14 11.32 -0.97
CA THR A 120 13.23 10.17 -0.85
C THR A 120 13.46 9.12 -1.94
N LYS A 121 13.87 9.51 -3.16
CA LYS A 121 14.20 8.58 -4.25
C LYS A 121 15.47 7.77 -3.97
N GLN A 122 16.42 8.29 -3.19
CA GLN A 122 17.65 7.59 -2.83
C GLN A 122 17.44 6.54 -1.72
N ILE A 123 16.32 6.60 -0.99
CA ILE A 123 16.01 5.67 0.10
C ILE A 123 15.63 4.29 -0.45
N LYS A 124 16.46 3.29 -0.16
CA LYS A 124 16.25 1.91 -0.62
C LYS A 124 15.38 1.06 0.33
N ASN A 125 15.33 1.39 1.60
CA ASN A 125 14.71 0.57 2.66
C ASN A 125 13.34 1.07 3.14
N PHE A 126 12.84 2.17 2.56
CA PHE A 126 11.52 2.73 2.89
C PHE A 126 10.79 3.17 1.62
N THR A 127 9.57 2.69 1.45
CA THR A 127 8.79 2.93 0.24
C THR A 127 7.67 3.94 0.50
N ILE A 128 7.57 4.91 -0.41
CA ILE A 128 6.58 5.98 -0.38
C ILE A 128 5.76 5.91 -1.67
N PHE A 129 4.45 5.77 -1.55
CA PHE A 129 3.50 5.94 -2.65
C PHE A 129 2.77 7.27 -2.47
N SER A 130 2.70 8.08 -3.54
CA SER A 130 2.05 9.38 -3.52
C SER A 130 1.40 9.73 -4.87
N LYS A 131 0.61 10.79 -4.92
CA LYS A 131 0.07 11.36 -6.17
C LYS A 131 1.05 12.33 -6.84
N GLY A 132 2.25 12.50 -6.29
CA GLY A 132 3.31 13.33 -6.85
C GLY A 132 4.02 14.18 -5.81
N TYR A 133 4.73 15.20 -6.30
CA TYR A 133 5.57 16.05 -5.47
C TYR A 133 5.09 17.50 -5.46
N SER A 134 5.34 18.19 -4.35
CA SER A 134 5.16 19.63 -4.21
C SER A 134 6.14 20.16 -3.17
N PRO A 135 6.79 21.30 -3.36
CA PRO A 135 7.62 21.92 -2.32
C PRO A 135 6.78 22.59 -1.22
N ILE A 136 5.48 22.78 -1.44
CA ILE A 136 4.58 23.48 -0.53
C ILE A 136 4.33 22.65 0.71
N ASP A 137 4.66 23.17 1.89
CA ASP A 137 4.47 22.50 3.18
C ASP A 137 3.02 22.57 3.66
N ILE A 138 2.61 21.56 4.43
CA ILE A 138 1.34 21.56 5.18
C ILE A 138 1.24 22.71 6.19
N LYS A 139 2.37 23.21 6.70
CA LYS A 139 2.42 24.31 7.66
C LYS A 139 1.63 25.52 7.16
N LEU A 140 0.71 26.04 7.97
CA LEU A 140 -0.21 27.13 7.65
C LEU A 140 -1.27 26.84 6.58
N ARG A 141 -1.35 25.59 6.05
CA ARG A 141 -2.29 25.20 4.99
C ARG A 141 -3.17 24.02 5.32
N GLY A 142 -2.73 23.20 6.25
CA GLY A 142 -3.46 22.01 6.60
C GLY A 142 -3.15 21.50 7.99
N ARG A 143 -3.93 20.49 8.40
CA ARG A 143 -3.78 19.82 9.70
C ARG A 143 -4.14 18.37 9.63
N VAL A 144 -3.73 17.58 10.63
CA VAL A 144 -4.22 16.23 10.85
C VAL A 144 -5.62 16.29 11.46
N LYS A 145 -6.62 15.97 10.64
CA LYS A 145 -8.02 15.91 11.07
C LYS A 145 -8.27 14.76 12.02
N SER A 146 -7.88 13.55 11.59
CA SER A 146 -8.13 12.33 12.36
C SER A 146 -7.06 11.26 12.09
N THR A 147 -6.91 10.37 13.08
CA THR A 147 -6.09 9.16 13.01
C THR A 147 -6.97 7.96 13.34
N ASP A 148 -6.64 6.79 12.78
CA ASP A 148 -7.36 5.52 12.93
C ASP A 148 -8.88 5.58 12.65
N LYS A 149 -9.31 6.58 11.86
CA LYS A 149 -10.68 6.67 11.36
C LYS A 149 -10.74 6.22 9.90
N ASN A 150 -11.76 5.44 9.59
CA ASN A 150 -11.99 4.97 8.22
C ASN A 150 -12.26 6.16 7.27
N PHE A 151 -11.79 6.02 6.03
CA PHE A 151 -12.11 6.97 4.97
C PHE A 151 -12.27 6.26 3.63
N LYS A 152 -12.80 6.97 2.63
CA LYS A 152 -12.91 6.47 1.26
C LYS A 152 -11.98 7.24 0.32
N ILE A 153 -11.38 6.51 -0.62
CA ILE A 153 -10.78 7.04 -1.85
C ILE A 153 -11.56 6.43 -3.00
N ASN A 154 -12.25 7.28 -3.77
CA ASN A 154 -13.21 6.83 -4.77
C ASN A 154 -14.25 5.87 -4.15
N LYS A 155 -14.36 4.64 -4.68
CA LYS A 155 -15.27 3.60 -4.17
C LYS A 155 -14.61 2.69 -3.12
N THR A 156 -13.29 2.82 -2.89
CA THR A 156 -12.54 1.95 -1.97
C THR A 156 -12.59 2.48 -0.55
N MET A 157 -13.04 1.64 0.38
CA MET A 157 -13.00 1.91 1.82
C MET A 157 -11.63 1.55 2.38
N ILE A 158 -10.99 2.47 3.07
CA ILE A 158 -9.71 2.29 3.76
C ILE A 158 -9.97 2.23 5.26
N LYS A 159 -9.60 1.13 5.89
CA LYS A 159 -9.80 0.93 7.34
C LYS A 159 -8.48 0.61 8.01
N SER A 160 -8.26 1.17 9.21
CA SER A 160 -7.15 0.73 10.06
C SER A 160 -7.25 -0.78 10.33
N TYR A 161 -6.11 -1.43 10.34
CA TYR A 161 -5.93 -2.87 10.54
C TYR A 161 -6.42 -3.79 9.40
N ASP A 162 -6.93 -3.26 8.29
CA ASP A 162 -6.94 -3.99 7.04
C ASP A 162 -5.50 -4.16 6.53
N ILE A 163 -5.27 -5.04 5.56
CA ILE A 163 -3.94 -5.19 4.96
C ILE A 163 -3.89 -4.36 3.69
N VAL A 164 -2.76 -3.73 3.44
CA VAL A 164 -2.45 -3.12 2.15
C VAL A 164 -1.26 -3.83 1.52
N PHE A 165 -1.37 -4.10 0.23
CA PHE A 165 -0.26 -4.41 -0.66
C PHE A 165 -0.15 -3.28 -1.69
N ALA A 166 1.07 -2.83 -1.96
CA ALA A 166 1.28 -1.84 -3.00
C ALA A 166 2.57 -2.15 -3.77
N ASP A 167 2.51 -1.97 -5.08
CA ASP A 167 3.63 -2.04 -6.01
C ASP A 167 3.52 -0.93 -7.06
N ILE A 168 4.36 -0.96 -8.09
CA ILE A 168 4.41 0.08 -9.12
C ILE A 168 3.09 0.23 -9.90
N GLU A 169 2.27 -0.82 -9.98
CA GLU A 169 1.01 -0.81 -10.75
C GLU A 169 -0.15 -0.26 -9.92
N GLY A 170 -0.13 -0.45 -8.59
CA GLY A 170 -1.23 0.03 -7.77
C GLY A 170 -1.16 -0.32 -6.28
N VAL A 171 -2.22 0.07 -5.61
CA VAL A 171 -2.45 -0.15 -4.18
C VAL A 171 -3.68 -1.02 -4.00
N VAL A 172 -3.52 -2.16 -3.35
CA VAL A 172 -4.59 -3.14 -3.10
C VAL A 172 -4.93 -3.16 -1.63
N ILE A 173 -6.21 -2.92 -1.31
CA ILE A 173 -6.74 -3.00 0.05
C ILE A 173 -7.37 -4.37 0.27
N ILE A 174 -6.91 -5.07 1.27
CA ILE A 174 -7.35 -6.42 1.60
C ILE A 174 -8.07 -6.37 2.95
N PRO A 175 -9.40 -6.47 2.96
CA PRO A 175 -10.16 -6.51 4.20
C PRO A 175 -9.69 -7.65 5.10
N SER A 176 -9.48 -7.36 6.38
CA SER A 176 -8.92 -8.32 7.35
C SER A 176 -9.71 -9.64 7.41
N LYS A 177 -11.04 -9.57 7.25
CA LYS A 177 -11.94 -10.74 7.26
C LYS A 177 -11.70 -11.76 6.15
N ILE A 178 -11.10 -11.36 5.00
CA ILE A 178 -10.91 -12.25 3.86
C ILE A 178 -9.48 -12.76 3.70
N VAL A 179 -8.54 -12.32 4.52
CA VAL A 179 -7.11 -12.60 4.38
C VAL A 179 -6.81 -14.09 4.27
N LYS A 180 -7.44 -14.94 5.09
CA LYS A 180 -7.24 -16.40 5.03
C LYS A 180 -7.65 -16.96 3.66
N LYS A 181 -8.81 -16.56 3.16
CA LYS A 181 -9.33 -17.01 1.87
C LYS A 181 -8.46 -16.53 0.71
N LEU A 182 -8.07 -15.25 0.75
CA LEU A 182 -7.20 -14.65 -0.26
C LEU A 182 -5.80 -15.28 -0.26
N TYR A 183 -5.23 -15.54 0.92
CA TYR A 183 -3.93 -16.21 1.06
C TYR A 183 -3.88 -17.55 0.32
N LEU A 184 -4.90 -18.42 0.53
CA LEU A 184 -4.98 -19.72 -0.12
C LEU A 184 -5.10 -19.60 -1.64
N LYS A 185 -5.90 -18.64 -2.11
CA LYS A 185 -6.06 -18.36 -3.53
C LYS A 185 -4.77 -17.80 -4.15
N ALA A 186 -4.12 -16.85 -3.49
CA ALA A 186 -2.87 -16.27 -3.96
C ALA A 186 -1.73 -17.30 -4.08
N ILE A 187 -1.59 -18.23 -3.14
CA ILE A 187 -0.62 -19.33 -3.26
C ILE A 187 -0.90 -20.17 -4.51
N LYS A 188 -2.17 -20.52 -4.75
CA LYS A 188 -2.55 -21.30 -5.92
C LYS A 188 -2.28 -20.54 -7.22
N ALA A 189 -2.61 -19.25 -7.27
CA ALA A 189 -2.34 -18.39 -8.43
C ALA A 189 -0.84 -18.31 -8.73
N ILE A 190 0.00 -18.01 -7.72
CA ILE A 190 1.46 -17.97 -7.84
C ILE A 190 2.01 -19.32 -8.36
N SER A 191 1.52 -20.43 -7.81
CA SER A 191 1.95 -21.77 -8.25
C SER A 191 1.58 -22.05 -9.71
N ASN A 192 0.35 -21.70 -10.11
CA ASN A 192 -0.13 -21.88 -11.48
C ASN A 192 0.69 -21.00 -12.45
N GLU A 193 0.87 -19.72 -12.13
CA GLU A 193 1.66 -18.80 -12.95
C GLU A 193 3.10 -19.33 -13.16
N LYS A 194 3.73 -19.86 -12.10
CA LYS A 194 5.05 -20.48 -12.21
C LYS A 194 5.06 -21.67 -13.18
N LYS A 195 4.03 -22.54 -13.12
CA LYS A 195 3.91 -23.69 -14.02
C LYS A 195 3.69 -23.24 -15.47
N ILE A 196 2.81 -22.24 -15.67
CA ILE A 196 2.55 -21.65 -17.00
C ILE A 196 3.85 -21.09 -17.59
N LYS A 197 4.61 -20.30 -16.82
CA LYS A 197 5.93 -19.75 -17.25
C LYS A 197 6.90 -20.88 -17.66
N VAL A 198 6.93 -21.98 -16.94
CA VAL A 198 7.76 -23.14 -17.29
C VAL A 198 7.29 -23.76 -18.62
N MET A 199 5.96 -23.89 -18.85
CA MET A 199 5.44 -24.43 -20.10
C MET A 199 5.73 -23.49 -21.28
N ILE A 200 5.61 -22.19 -21.10
CA ILE A 200 5.98 -21.18 -22.11
C ILE A 200 7.47 -21.32 -22.48
N ASN A 201 8.34 -21.36 -21.49
CA ASN A 201 9.78 -21.50 -21.71
C ASN A 201 10.18 -22.82 -22.40
N LYS A 202 9.33 -23.85 -22.28
CA LYS A 202 9.48 -25.14 -23.00
C LYS A 202 8.78 -25.15 -24.37
N ASN A 203 8.38 -23.99 -24.89
CA ASN A 203 7.66 -23.85 -26.17
C ASN A 203 6.39 -24.72 -26.25
N SER A 204 5.68 -24.94 -25.14
CA SER A 204 4.40 -25.65 -25.15
C SER A 204 3.37 -24.86 -25.94
N SER A 205 2.53 -25.53 -26.72
CA SER A 205 1.47 -24.85 -27.45
C SER A 205 0.46 -24.21 -26.51
N VAL A 206 -0.12 -23.07 -26.92
CA VAL A 206 -1.17 -22.36 -26.17
C VAL A 206 -2.32 -23.31 -25.84
N LYS A 207 -2.74 -24.15 -26.79
CA LYS A 207 -3.79 -25.17 -26.60
C LYS A 207 -3.47 -26.12 -25.44
N LYS A 208 -2.22 -26.56 -25.30
CA LYS A 208 -1.77 -27.42 -24.21
C LYS A 208 -1.79 -26.68 -22.88
N ILE A 209 -1.40 -25.41 -22.84
CA ILE A 209 -1.42 -24.57 -21.62
C ILE A 209 -2.87 -24.39 -21.16
N LEU A 210 -3.79 -23.99 -22.05
CA LEU A 210 -5.19 -23.78 -21.74
C LEU A 210 -5.92 -25.06 -21.28
N LYS A 211 -5.50 -26.25 -21.79
CA LYS A 211 -6.01 -27.54 -21.31
C LYS A 211 -5.68 -27.80 -19.84
N ASN A 212 -4.50 -27.36 -19.38
CA ASN A 212 -4.02 -27.60 -18.01
C ASN A 212 -4.46 -26.48 -17.04
N PHE A 213 -4.66 -25.27 -17.54
CA PHE A 213 -5.02 -24.09 -16.73
C PHE A 213 -6.20 -23.41 -17.42
N LYS A 214 -7.33 -23.31 -16.72
CA LYS A 214 -8.55 -22.68 -17.26
C LYS A 214 -8.41 -21.17 -17.47
N GLU A 215 -7.39 -20.56 -16.89
CA GLU A 215 -7.07 -19.13 -16.95
C GLU A 215 -5.60 -18.99 -17.33
N PHE A 216 -5.31 -17.97 -18.17
CA PHE A 216 -3.98 -17.66 -18.67
C PHE A 216 -3.58 -16.30 -18.12
#